data_2a77f3e34cc08e4aea2f3128b29b45f3
#
_entry.id   2a77f3e34cc08e4aea2f3128b29b45f3
#
_cell.length_a   1.000
_cell.length_b   1.000
_cell.length_c   1.000
_cell.angle_alpha   90.00
_cell.angle_beta   90.00
_cell.angle_gamma   90.00
#
_symmetry.space_group_name_H-M   'P 1'
#
loop_
_entity.id
_entity.type
_entity.pdbx_description
1 polymer ?
#
loop_
_entity_poly.entity_id
_entity_poly.type
_entity_poly.pdbx_seq_one_letter_code
_entity_poly.pdbx_strand_id
1 'polypeptide(L)'
;MAQHLSAERQARRAVKHRERNRTYASKMKTAIKRVRAEKEKEKASAALKKAVKLLDQLASKGIIHSNKAANQKSSLTKYVTSLK
;
A
#
# COMPACT_ATOMS: atom_id res chain seq x y z
N MET A 1 1.14 -25.29 -30.03
CA MET A 1 1.42 -23.94 -30.50
C MET A 1 0.56 -22.90 -29.86
N ALA A 2 -0.76 -23.12 -29.71
CA ALA A 2 -1.59 -22.19 -28.94
C ALA A 2 -1.11 -22.05 -27.49
N GLN A 3 -0.59 -23.13 -26.89
CA GLN A 3 -0.06 -23.12 -25.53
C GLN A 3 1.17 -22.20 -25.37
N HIS A 4 2.00 -22.14 -26.39
CA HIS A 4 3.21 -21.30 -26.36
C HIS A 4 2.82 -19.82 -26.36
N LEU A 5 1.88 -19.42 -27.20
CA LEU A 5 1.37 -18.03 -27.23
C LEU A 5 0.70 -17.65 -25.91
N SER A 6 -0.06 -18.58 -25.32
CA SER A 6 -0.69 -18.37 -24.02
C SER A 6 0.33 -18.12 -22.91
N ALA A 7 1.41 -18.91 -22.90
CA ALA A 7 2.47 -18.78 -21.90
C ALA A 7 3.17 -17.42 -22.01
N GLU A 8 3.46 -16.96 -23.22
CA GLU A 8 4.06 -15.65 -23.45
C GLU A 8 3.17 -14.51 -22.97
N ARG A 9 1.86 -14.58 -23.26
CA ARG A 9 0.89 -13.58 -22.81
C ARG A 9 0.82 -13.54 -21.27
N GLN A 10 0.81 -14.70 -20.65
CA GLN A 10 0.78 -14.78 -19.18
C GLN A 10 2.05 -14.20 -18.57
N ALA A 11 3.21 -14.48 -19.16
CA ALA A 11 4.47 -13.93 -18.70
C ALA A 11 4.49 -12.40 -18.79
N ARG A 12 3.99 -11.83 -19.89
CA ARG A 12 3.90 -10.38 -20.08
C ARG A 12 2.97 -9.74 -19.05
N ARG A 13 1.82 -10.37 -18.79
CA ARG A 13 0.88 -9.89 -17.77
C ARG A 13 1.51 -9.92 -16.39
N ALA A 14 2.23 -10.99 -16.06
CA ALA A 14 2.90 -11.14 -14.77
C ALA A 14 3.93 -10.03 -14.56
N VAL A 15 4.71 -9.68 -15.59
CA VAL A 15 5.70 -8.61 -15.52
C VAL A 15 5.01 -7.26 -15.26
N LYS A 16 3.95 -6.95 -16.01
CA LYS A 16 3.19 -5.71 -15.84
C LYS A 16 2.59 -5.60 -14.44
N HIS A 17 2.01 -6.69 -13.93
CA HIS A 17 1.46 -6.71 -12.59
C HIS A 17 2.53 -6.51 -11.53
N ARG A 18 3.70 -7.12 -11.71
CA ARG A 18 4.83 -6.98 -10.79
C ARG A 18 5.33 -5.54 -10.74
N GLU A 19 5.48 -4.89 -11.89
CA GLU A 19 5.90 -3.49 -11.97
C GLU A 19 4.89 -2.58 -11.29
N ARG A 20 3.61 -2.78 -11.56
CA ARG A 20 2.53 -2.01 -10.95
C ARG A 20 2.50 -2.21 -9.44
N ASN A 21 2.62 -3.45 -8.98
CA ASN A 21 2.65 -3.78 -7.56
C ASN A 21 3.85 -3.13 -6.87
N ARG A 22 5.01 -3.13 -7.52
CA ARG A 22 6.22 -2.50 -6.99
C ARG A 22 6.02 -0.99 -6.81
N THR A 23 5.39 -0.33 -7.77
CA THR A 23 5.08 1.10 -7.70
C THR A 23 4.16 1.39 -6.52
N TYR A 24 3.09 0.61 -6.36
CA TYR A 24 2.15 0.77 -5.25
C TYR A 24 2.81 0.47 -3.90
N ALA A 25 3.67 -0.54 -3.85
CA ALA A 25 4.41 -0.86 -2.62
C ALA A 25 5.32 0.30 -2.21
N SER A 26 5.97 0.96 -3.16
CA SER A 26 6.78 2.15 -2.89
C SER A 26 5.94 3.30 -2.36
N LYS A 27 4.76 3.54 -2.94
CA LYS A 27 3.83 4.57 -2.47
C LYS A 27 3.37 4.28 -1.05
N MET A 28 3.07 3.02 -0.73
CA MET A 28 2.67 2.59 0.60
C MET A 28 3.78 2.88 1.62
N LYS A 29 5.01 2.48 1.32
CA LYS A 29 6.16 2.72 2.20
C LYS A 29 6.37 4.21 2.45
N THR A 30 6.26 5.03 1.40
CA THR A 30 6.41 6.48 1.50
C THR A 30 5.32 7.07 2.39
N ALA A 31 4.07 6.64 2.21
CA ALA A 31 2.94 7.13 3.01
C ALA A 31 3.13 6.78 4.49
N ILE A 32 3.55 5.55 4.78
CA ILE A 32 3.81 5.11 6.15
C ILE A 32 4.94 5.92 6.77
N LYS A 33 6.03 6.14 6.04
CA LYS A 33 7.16 6.94 6.52
C LYS A 33 6.74 8.38 6.82
N ARG A 34 5.89 8.98 5.99
CA ARG A 34 5.39 10.34 6.22
C ARG A 34 4.60 10.43 7.52
N VAL A 35 3.73 9.46 7.79
CA VAL A 35 2.98 9.42 9.05
C VAL A 35 3.94 9.35 10.24
N ARG A 36 4.91 8.44 10.18
CA ARG A 36 5.86 8.23 11.27
C ARG A 36 6.86 9.36 11.43
N ALA A 37 7.12 10.14 10.38
CA ALA A 37 8.01 11.28 10.42
C ALA A 37 7.36 12.51 11.06
N GLU A 38 6.02 12.58 11.03
CA GLU A 38 5.30 13.71 11.62
C GLU A 38 5.26 13.58 13.13
N LYS A 39 5.64 14.65 13.81
CA LYS A 39 5.64 14.71 15.27
C LYS A 39 4.43 15.48 15.81
N GLU A 40 3.84 16.33 14.97
CA GLU A 40 2.63 17.06 15.32
C GLU A 40 1.40 16.21 15.03
N LYS A 41 0.50 16.11 16.00
CA LYS A 41 -0.70 15.28 15.90
C LYS A 41 -1.59 15.67 14.71
N GLU A 42 -1.77 16.96 14.45
CA GLU A 42 -2.59 17.43 13.34
C GLU A 42 -2.03 17.01 11.99
N LYS A 43 -0.73 17.21 11.79
CA LYS A 43 -0.06 16.83 10.54
C LYS A 43 -0.03 15.31 10.38
N ALA A 44 0.22 14.60 11.47
CA ALA A 44 0.21 13.13 11.47
C ALA A 44 -1.18 12.60 11.15
N SER A 45 -2.24 13.20 11.67
CA SER A 45 -3.62 12.81 11.37
C SER A 45 -3.95 13.00 9.88
N ALA A 46 -3.52 14.12 9.29
CA ALA A 46 -3.72 14.37 7.88
C ALA A 46 -2.98 13.35 7.02
N ALA A 47 -1.73 13.04 7.36
CA ALA A 47 -0.94 12.02 6.68
C ALA A 47 -1.56 10.64 6.87
N LEU A 48 -2.09 10.34 8.06
CA LEU A 48 -2.77 9.08 8.35
C LEU A 48 -3.98 8.87 7.46
N LYS A 49 -4.81 9.89 7.25
CA LYS A 49 -5.97 9.78 6.38
C LYS A 49 -5.57 9.39 4.96
N LYS A 50 -4.51 9.99 4.44
CA LYS A 50 -3.99 9.65 3.12
C LYS A 50 -3.44 8.23 3.08
N ALA A 51 -2.72 7.82 4.11
CA ALA A 51 -2.15 6.47 4.20
C ALA A 51 -3.25 5.42 4.29
N VAL A 52 -4.29 5.64 5.10
CA VAL A 52 -5.43 4.73 5.23
C VAL A 52 -6.15 4.58 3.90
N LYS A 53 -6.40 5.68 3.20
CA LYS A 53 -7.05 5.65 1.88
C LYS A 53 -6.22 4.81 0.91
N LEU A 54 -4.91 5.00 0.88
CA LEU A 54 -4.02 4.24 0.01
C LEU A 54 -4.03 2.75 0.37
N LEU A 55 -3.95 2.41 1.66
CA LEU A 55 -4.00 1.02 2.12
C LEU A 55 -5.30 0.33 1.71
N ASP A 56 -6.43 1.03 1.87
CA ASP A 56 -7.73 0.49 1.45
C ASP A 56 -7.79 0.25 -0.05
N GLN A 57 -7.26 1.17 -0.86
CA GLN A 57 -7.18 1.01 -2.30
C GLN A 57 -6.31 -0.19 -2.70
N LEU A 58 -5.16 -0.36 -2.05
CA LEU A 58 -4.26 -1.47 -2.33
C LEU A 58 -4.89 -2.81 -1.96
N ALA A 59 -5.60 -2.87 -0.85
CA ALA A 59 -6.33 -4.08 -0.45
C ALA A 59 -7.47 -4.39 -1.43
N SER A 60 -8.21 -3.37 -1.86
CA SER A 60 -9.30 -3.51 -2.82
C SER A 60 -8.80 -4.03 -4.17
N LYS A 61 -7.62 -3.60 -4.59
CA LYS A 61 -7.00 -4.05 -5.85
C LYS A 61 -6.31 -5.40 -5.72
N GLY A 62 -6.23 -5.96 -4.53
CA GLY A 62 -5.56 -7.24 -4.30
C GLY A 62 -4.05 -7.17 -4.29
N ILE A 63 -3.46 -5.97 -4.22
CA ILE A 63 -2.00 -5.77 -4.17
C ILE A 63 -1.45 -6.18 -2.82
N ILE A 64 -2.20 -5.88 -1.75
CA ILE A 64 -1.90 -6.36 -0.40
C ILE A 64 -3.12 -7.08 0.14
N HIS A 65 -2.90 -7.99 1.10
CA HIS A 65 -3.99 -8.68 1.76
C HIS A 65 -4.72 -7.73 2.71
N SER A 66 -6.04 -7.92 2.88
CA SER A 66 -6.86 -7.10 3.77
C SER A 66 -6.32 -7.11 5.21
N ASN A 67 -5.78 -8.23 5.68
CA ASN A 67 -5.20 -8.34 7.01
C ASN A 67 -3.96 -7.45 7.15
N LYS A 68 -3.12 -7.39 6.13
CA LYS A 68 -1.94 -6.51 6.13
C LYS A 68 -2.37 -5.04 6.18
N ALA A 69 -3.37 -4.66 5.39
CA ALA A 69 -3.91 -3.31 5.40
C ALA A 69 -4.45 -2.95 6.79
N ALA A 70 -5.24 -3.85 7.39
CA ALA A 70 -5.79 -3.65 8.72
C ALA A 70 -4.70 -3.49 9.77
N ASN A 71 -3.65 -4.32 9.73
CA ASN A 71 -2.53 -4.25 10.66
C ASN A 71 -1.79 -2.92 10.54
N GLN A 72 -1.53 -2.47 9.32
CA GLN A 72 -0.86 -1.19 9.09
C GLN A 72 -1.72 -0.01 9.56
N LYS A 73 -3.01 -0.03 9.26
CA LYS A 73 -3.94 1.02 9.72
C LYS A 73 -3.96 1.10 11.25
N SER A 74 -4.05 -0.05 11.91
CA SER A 74 -4.05 -0.12 13.37
C SER A 74 -2.75 0.44 13.96
N SER A 75 -1.61 0.00 13.43
CA SER A 75 -0.29 0.45 13.89
C SER A 75 -0.12 1.96 13.72
N LEU A 76 -0.48 2.51 12.57
CA LEU A 76 -0.36 3.94 12.30
C LEU A 76 -1.32 4.76 13.16
N THR A 77 -2.55 4.27 13.36
CA THR A 77 -3.54 4.93 14.21
C THR A 77 -3.04 5.01 15.65
N LYS A 78 -2.47 3.94 16.17
CA LYS A 78 -1.88 3.91 17.51
C LYS A 78 -0.74 4.92 17.63
N TYR A 79 0.11 4.98 16.62
CA TYR A 79 1.22 5.95 16.61
C TYR A 79 0.70 7.38 16.68
N VAL A 80 -0.28 7.74 15.82
CA VAL A 80 -0.85 9.09 15.79
C VAL A 80 -1.57 9.42 17.10
N THR A 81 -2.32 8.46 17.64
CA THR A 81 -3.02 8.64 18.91
C THR A 81 -2.06 8.88 20.07
N SER A 82 -0.86 8.29 20.01
CA SER A 82 0.17 8.45 21.04
C SER A 82 0.86 9.82 20.99
N LEU A 83 0.73 10.56 19.91
CA LEU A 83 1.30 11.89 19.78
C LEU A 83 0.53 12.89 20.66
N LYS A 84 1.27 13.74 21.34
CA LYS A 84 0.69 14.76 22.23
C LYS A 84 0.49 16.09 21.54
#